data_749859619336f6a05cb4f23ee6eb88a5
#
_entry.id   749859619336f6a05cb4f23ee6eb88a5
#
_cell.length_a   1.000
_cell.length_b   1.000
_cell.length_c   1.000
_cell.angle_alpha   90.00
_cell.angle_beta   90.00
_cell.angle_gamma   90.00
#
_symmetry.space_group_name_H-M   'P 1'
#
loop_
_entity.id
_entity.type
_entity.pdbx_description
1 polymer ?
#
loop_
_entity_poly.entity_id
_entity_poly.type
_entity_poly.pdbx_seq_one_letter_code
_entity_poly.pdbx_strand_id
1 'polypeptide(L)'
;LGAYNVGPLSGIYCATKHAVKAISETLAQEVKAFGIHVTDVKPGFMKTEFFGSSHKTTAPEGSPYKHLYDENMKFYMGQNGNQAGDPKKAAKLYIKVAEMDAPYESLPMGTDCCDGIRDICEGTVKLMEKMRSVAETTNF
;
A
#
# COMPACT_ATOMS: atom_id res chain seq x y z
N LEU A 1 0.69 -0.51 2.23
CA LEU A 1 1.56 -0.82 1.08
C LEU A 1 0.74 -1.05 -0.21
N GLY A 2 -0.45 -1.66 -0.15
CA GLY A 2 -1.28 -1.99 -1.31
C GLY A 2 -1.73 -0.82 -2.22
N ALA A 3 -1.53 0.44 -1.80
CA ALA A 3 -1.72 1.62 -2.63
C ALA A 3 -0.48 1.98 -3.50
N TYR A 4 0.51 1.11 -3.54
CA TYR A 4 1.72 1.25 -4.36
C TYR A 4 2.09 -0.08 -5.02
N ASN A 5 2.18 -1.13 -4.21
CA ASN A 5 2.57 -2.46 -4.67
C ASN A 5 1.35 -3.24 -5.16
N VAL A 6 1.41 -3.75 -6.38
CA VAL A 6 0.38 -4.59 -6.98
C VAL A 6 0.95 -5.97 -7.27
N GLY A 7 0.13 -6.98 -7.13
CA GLY A 7 0.55 -8.37 -7.39
C GLY A 7 -0.59 -9.20 -7.97
N PRO A 8 -0.31 -10.40 -8.46
CA PRO A 8 -1.33 -11.31 -8.95
C PRO A 8 -2.46 -11.49 -7.93
N LEU A 9 -3.69 -11.60 -8.42
CA LEU A 9 -4.91 -11.82 -7.64
C LEU A 9 -5.30 -10.70 -6.65
N SER A 10 -4.50 -9.62 -6.54
CA SER A 10 -4.75 -8.51 -5.61
C SER A 10 -5.33 -7.26 -6.29
N GLY A 11 -5.64 -7.30 -7.59
CA GLY A 11 -6.00 -6.11 -8.37
C GLY A 11 -7.15 -5.30 -7.77
N ILE A 12 -8.26 -5.94 -7.40
CA ILE A 12 -9.42 -5.24 -6.81
C ILE A 12 -9.06 -4.66 -5.44
N TYR A 13 -8.36 -5.42 -4.58
CA TYR A 13 -7.88 -4.92 -3.30
C TYR A 13 -6.96 -3.71 -3.49
N CYS A 14 -5.97 -3.81 -4.36
CA CYS A 14 -5.04 -2.72 -4.64
C CYS A 14 -5.77 -1.49 -5.22
N ALA A 15 -6.76 -1.68 -6.10
CA ALA A 15 -7.58 -0.60 -6.62
C ALA A 15 -8.29 0.17 -5.51
N THR A 16 -8.88 -0.53 -4.53
CA THR A 16 -9.51 0.14 -3.36
C THR A 16 -8.49 0.94 -2.54
N LYS A 17 -7.26 0.43 -2.37
CA LYS A 17 -6.21 1.12 -1.62
C LYS A 17 -5.64 2.32 -2.37
N HIS A 18 -5.52 2.23 -3.69
CA HIS A 18 -5.17 3.39 -4.54
C HIS A 18 -6.26 4.47 -4.49
N ALA A 19 -7.54 4.07 -4.49
CA ALA A 19 -8.66 4.99 -4.35
C ALA A 19 -8.62 5.73 -3.00
N VAL A 20 -8.42 5.01 -1.89
CA VAL A 20 -8.27 5.63 -0.55
C VAL A 20 -7.12 6.62 -0.53
N LYS A 21 -5.95 6.27 -1.09
CA LYS A 21 -4.80 7.18 -1.19
C LYS A 21 -5.19 8.46 -1.94
N ALA A 22 -5.75 8.33 -3.15
CA ALA A 22 -6.12 9.48 -3.97
C ALA A 22 -7.15 10.37 -3.28
N ILE A 23 -8.19 9.80 -2.66
CA ILE A 23 -9.21 10.54 -1.91
C ILE A 23 -8.58 11.28 -0.73
N SER A 24 -7.71 10.63 0.04
CA SER A 24 -7.05 11.24 1.21
C SER A 24 -6.14 12.40 0.79
N GLU A 25 -5.35 12.23 -0.26
CA GLU A 25 -4.44 13.26 -0.78
C GLU A 25 -5.21 14.46 -1.35
N THR A 26 -6.35 14.22 -2.02
CA THR A 26 -7.23 15.29 -2.51
C THR A 26 -7.88 16.01 -1.34
N LEU A 27 -8.46 15.27 -0.40
CA LEU A 27 -9.12 15.85 0.77
C LEU A 27 -8.15 16.69 1.59
N ALA A 28 -6.90 16.25 1.77
CA ALA A 28 -5.88 17.03 2.47
C ALA A 28 -5.69 18.43 1.87
N GLN A 29 -5.72 18.54 0.55
CA GLN A 29 -5.61 19.82 -0.16
C GLN A 29 -6.87 20.67 0.00
N GLU A 30 -8.06 20.06 -0.12
CA GLU A 30 -9.33 20.75 -0.05
C GLU A 30 -9.61 21.35 1.33
N VAL A 31 -9.23 20.66 2.41
CA VAL A 31 -9.54 21.09 3.79
C VAL A 31 -8.41 21.86 4.47
N LYS A 32 -7.26 22.00 3.82
CA LYS A 32 -6.08 22.69 4.36
C LYS A 32 -6.38 24.12 4.79
N ALA A 33 -7.19 24.86 4.01
CA ALA A 33 -7.59 26.23 4.32
C ALA A 33 -8.45 26.36 5.59
N PHE A 34 -9.02 25.24 6.06
CA PHE A 34 -9.83 25.20 7.29
C PHE A 34 -9.02 24.74 8.52
N GLY A 35 -7.71 24.56 8.39
CA GLY A 35 -6.85 24.06 9.47
C GLY A 35 -7.09 22.59 9.79
N ILE A 36 -7.70 21.84 8.88
CA ILE A 36 -7.94 20.40 9.04
C ILE A 36 -6.77 19.64 8.42
N HIS A 37 -6.24 18.67 9.15
CA HIS A 37 -5.17 17.80 8.71
C HIS A 37 -5.70 16.40 8.35
N VAL A 38 -5.21 15.86 7.26
CA VAL A 38 -5.54 14.49 6.80
C VAL A 38 -4.25 13.72 6.69
N THR A 39 -4.18 12.57 7.36
CA THR A 39 -3.02 11.68 7.32
C THR A 39 -3.40 10.35 6.66
N ASP A 40 -2.83 10.06 5.51
CA ASP A 40 -2.94 8.74 4.88
C ASP A 40 -1.92 7.78 5.49
N VAL A 41 -2.41 6.79 6.20
CA VAL A 41 -1.58 5.79 6.89
C VAL A 41 -1.31 4.61 5.96
N LYS A 42 -0.04 4.26 5.82
CA LYS A 42 0.46 3.21 4.93
C LYS A 42 1.19 2.11 5.73
N PRO A 43 0.44 1.15 6.33
CA PRO A 43 1.08 0.07 7.06
C PRO A 43 1.79 -0.91 6.11
N GLY A 44 2.96 -1.39 6.55
CA GLY A 44 3.57 -2.61 6.05
C GLY A 44 2.89 -3.86 6.62
N PHE A 45 3.60 -4.96 6.70
CA PHE A 45 3.07 -6.19 7.27
C PHE A 45 2.98 -6.11 8.79
N MET A 46 1.77 -5.86 9.30
CA MET A 46 1.47 -5.81 10.74
C MET A 46 1.04 -7.18 11.25
N LYS A 47 1.55 -7.57 12.43
CA LYS A 47 1.21 -8.84 13.08
C LYS A 47 -0.21 -8.81 13.62
N THR A 48 -1.15 -9.15 12.76
CA THR A 48 -2.60 -9.21 13.02
C THR A 48 -3.16 -10.47 12.39
N GLU A 49 -4.46 -10.75 12.62
CA GLU A 49 -5.18 -11.87 12.01
C GLU A 49 -5.48 -11.67 10.50
N PHE A 50 -4.97 -10.63 9.87
CA PHE A 50 -5.23 -10.32 8.47
C PHE A 50 -4.82 -11.47 7.53
N PHE A 51 -3.67 -12.11 7.76
CA PHE A 51 -3.21 -13.28 7.00
C PHE A 51 -3.67 -14.62 7.59
N GLY A 52 -4.40 -14.60 8.69
CA GLY A 52 -4.98 -15.79 9.32
C GLY A 52 -6.35 -16.15 8.75
N SER A 53 -7.36 -16.03 9.59
CA SER A 53 -8.76 -16.40 9.26
C SER A 53 -9.39 -15.53 8.17
N SER A 54 -8.93 -14.29 8.01
CA SER A 54 -9.51 -13.31 7.08
C SER A 54 -9.02 -13.45 5.64
N HIS A 55 -7.88 -14.10 5.41
CA HIS A 55 -7.30 -14.27 4.08
C HIS A 55 -7.38 -15.73 3.63
N LYS A 56 -8.56 -16.15 3.20
CA LYS A 56 -8.80 -17.48 2.64
C LYS A 56 -9.34 -17.34 1.23
N THR A 57 -8.49 -17.51 0.24
CA THR A 57 -8.88 -17.59 -1.17
C THR A 57 -8.47 -18.94 -1.73
N THR A 58 -9.40 -19.60 -2.38
CA THR A 58 -9.16 -20.84 -3.13
C THR A 58 -9.51 -20.60 -4.58
N ALA A 59 -8.72 -21.18 -5.48
CA ALA A 59 -9.07 -21.17 -6.89
C ALA A 59 -10.40 -21.90 -7.10
N PRO A 60 -11.28 -21.41 -7.98
CA PRO A 60 -12.40 -22.19 -8.47
C PRO A 60 -11.92 -23.52 -9.06
N GLU A 61 -12.75 -24.56 -8.94
CA GLU A 61 -12.43 -25.88 -9.53
C GLU A 61 -12.19 -25.75 -11.04
N GLY A 62 -11.13 -26.38 -11.53
CA GLY A 62 -10.74 -26.30 -12.95
C GLY A 62 -10.13 -24.96 -13.39
N SER A 63 -9.89 -24.02 -12.49
CA SER A 63 -9.33 -22.72 -12.83
C SER A 63 -7.93 -22.83 -13.43
N PRO A 64 -7.65 -22.23 -14.60
CA PRO A 64 -6.31 -22.16 -15.16
C PRO A 64 -5.34 -21.32 -14.30
N TYR A 65 -5.86 -20.52 -13.38
CA TYR A 65 -5.08 -19.68 -12.46
C TYR A 65 -4.74 -20.37 -11.13
N LYS A 66 -5.01 -21.67 -10.99
CA LYS A 66 -4.78 -22.41 -9.74
C LYS A 66 -3.36 -22.24 -9.22
N HIS A 67 -2.34 -22.31 -10.09
CA HIS A 67 -0.94 -22.11 -9.72
C HIS A 67 -0.68 -20.74 -9.08
N LEU A 68 -1.27 -19.66 -9.61
CA LEU A 68 -1.14 -18.31 -9.03
C LEU A 68 -1.80 -18.21 -7.65
N TYR A 69 -2.95 -18.88 -7.47
CA TYR A 69 -3.60 -18.95 -6.16
C TYR A 69 -2.73 -19.69 -5.14
N ASP A 70 -2.17 -20.84 -5.52
CA ASP A 70 -1.35 -21.64 -4.63
C ASP A 70 -0.05 -20.90 -4.23
N GLU A 71 0.62 -20.26 -5.17
CA GLU A 71 1.82 -19.43 -4.91
C GLU A 71 1.51 -18.24 -4.02
N ASN A 72 0.42 -17.52 -4.30
CA ASN A 72 -0.02 -16.36 -3.53
C ASN A 72 -0.37 -16.76 -2.09
N MET A 73 -1.12 -17.85 -1.92
CA MET A 73 -1.45 -18.38 -0.60
C MET A 73 -0.21 -18.85 0.16
N LYS A 74 0.73 -19.52 -0.50
CA LYS A 74 2.01 -19.92 0.11
C LYS A 74 2.78 -18.70 0.62
N PHE A 75 2.85 -17.63 -0.19
CA PHE A 75 3.50 -16.39 0.20
C PHE A 75 2.84 -15.78 1.45
N TYR A 76 1.52 -15.55 1.43
CA TYR A 76 0.83 -14.91 2.55
C TYR A 76 0.79 -15.76 3.81
N MET A 77 0.63 -17.08 3.68
CA MET A 77 0.70 -17.99 4.83
C MET A 77 2.11 -18.02 5.43
N GLY A 78 3.14 -17.89 4.62
CA GLY A 78 4.52 -17.75 5.10
C GLY A 78 4.78 -16.44 5.87
N GLN A 79 4.01 -15.40 5.60
CA GLN A 79 4.07 -14.14 6.36
C GLN A 79 3.31 -14.22 7.69
N ASN A 80 2.34 -15.13 7.82
CA ASN A 80 1.51 -15.21 9.01
C ASN A 80 2.32 -15.58 10.25
N GLY A 81 2.26 -14.71 11.27
CA GLY A 81 3.05 -14.84 12.50
C GLY A 81 4.49 -14.27 12.40
N ASN A 82 4.99 -14.02 11.18
CA ASN A 82 6.34 -13.52 10.91
C ASN A 82 6.38 -12.03 10.54
N GLN A 83 5.24 -11.34 10.59
CA GLN A 83 5.17 -9.91 10.27
C GLN A 83 6.01 -9.09 11.25
N ALA A 84 6.82 -8.16 10.73
CA ALA A 84 7.70 -7.32 11.54
C ALA A 84 6.96 -6.20 12.30
N GLY A 85 5.79 -5.79 11.82
CA GLY A 85 5.03 -4.69 12.39
C GLY A 85 4.28 -5.08 13.66
N ASP A 86 4.43 -4.26 14.71
CA ASP A 86 3.73 -4.40 15.99
C ASP A 86 2.49 -3.49 16.01
N PRO A 87 1.27 -4.03 16.03
CA PRO A 87 0.05 -3.23 16.05
C PRO A 87 -0.10 -2.36 17.29
N LYS A 88 0.49 -2.74 18.43
CA LYS A 88 0.47 -1.90 19.64
C LYS A 88 1.37 -0.68 19.50
N LYS A 89 2.53 -0.82 18.85
CA LYS A 89 3.40 0.31 18.52
C LYS A 89 2.74 1.20 17.46
N ALA A 90 2.06 0.61 16.48
CA ALA A 90 1.30 1.36 15.49
C ALA A 90 0.21 2.22 16.15
N ALA A 91 -0.58 1.65 17.08
CA ALA A 91 -1.61 2.41 17.82
C ALA A 91 -1.02 3.61 18.60
N LYS A 92 0.13 3.43 19.25
CA LYS A 92 0.82 4.54 19.93
C LYS A 92 1.29 5.62 18.97
N LEU A 93 1.75 5.23 17.77
CA LEU A 93 2.16 6.17 16.74
C LEU A 93 0.96 6.96 16.20
N TYR A 94 -0.21 6.34 16.03
CA TYR A 94 -1.43 7.05 15.62
C TYR A 94 -1.80 8.15 16.60
N ILE A 95 -1.79 7.85 17.90
CA ILE A 95 -2.09 8.84 18.94
C ILE A 95 -1.06 9.98 18.87
N LYS A 96 0.24 9.67 18.79
CA LYS A 96 1.30 10.66 18.69
C LYS A 96 1.12 11.59 17.49
N VAL A 97 0.76 11.04 16.32
CA VAL A 97 0.56 11.84 15.10
C VAL A 97 -0.69 12.71 15.22
N ALA A 98 -1.77 12.19 15.82
CA ALA A 98 -3.00 12.96 16.05
C ALA A 98 -2.82 14.13 17.05
N GLU A 99 -1.82 14.06 17.92
CA GLU A 99 -1.48 15.12 18.90
C GLU A 99 -0.49 16.16 18.35
N MET A 100 -0.02 16.01 17.10
CA MET A 100 0.92 16.96 16.48
C MET A 100 0.17 18.20 15.96
N ASP A 101 0.74 19.37 16.14
CA ASP A 101 0.23 20.62 15.54
C ASP A 101 0.27 20.60 14.01
N ALA A 102 1.24 19.90 13.43
CA ALA A 102 1.41 19.71 11.99
C ALA A 102 1.70 18.23 11.69
N PRO A 103 0.68 17.37 11.66
CA PRO A 103 0.85 15.96 11.38
C PRO A 103 1.27 15.70 9.93
N TYR A 104 1.92 14.55 9.72
CA TYR A 104 2.34 14.13 8.39
C TYR A 104 1.13 13.84 7.49
N GLU A 105 1.15 14.31 6.25
CA GLU A 105 0.10 13.98 5.25
C GLU A 105 0.17 12.50 4.83
N SER A 106 1.35 11.89 4.90
CA SER A 106 1.61 10.48 4.56
C SER A 106 2.43 9.82 5.63
N LEU A 107 1.94 8.73 6.20
CA LEU A 107 2.57 8.01 7.31
C LEU A 107 2.87 6.55 6.93
N PRO A 108 4.00 6.25 6.30
CA PRO A 108 4.44 4.87 6.13
C PRO A 108 4.83 4.28 7.48
N MET A 109 4.45 3.02 7.73
CA MET A 109 4.75 2.32 8.97
C MET A 109 5.40 0.97 8.69
N GLY A 110 6.57 0.78 9.27
CA GLY A 110 7.44 -0.36 9.03
C GLY A 110 8.48 -0.08 7.94
N THR A 111 9.67 -0.65 8.11
CA THR A 111 10.76 -0.53 7.12
C THR A 111 10.39 -1.17 5.80
N ASP A 112 9.67 -2.29 5.84
CA ASP A 112 9.12 -2.98 4.67
C ASP A 112 8.21 -2.08 3.82
N CYS A 113 7.40 -1.24 4.47
CA CYS A 113 6.58 -0.26 3.76
C CYS A 113 7.42 0.84 3.13
N CYS A 114 8.37 1.41 3.88
CA CYS A 114 9.25 2.47 3.38
C CYS A 114 10.08 1.99 2.20
N ASP A 115 10.70 0.83 2.33
CA ASP A 115 11.56 0.25 1.30
C ASP A 115 10.74 -0.12 0.06
N GLY A 116 9.60 -0.78 0.23
CA GLY A 116 8.73 -1.15 -0.88
C GLY A 116 8.18 0.05 -1.66
N ILE A 117 7.81 1.14 -0.98
CA ILE A 117 7.37 2.37 -1.65
C ILE A 117 8.52 3.02 -2.40
N ARG A 118 9.70 3.12 -1.78
CA ARG A 118 10.90 3.68 -2.41
C ARG A 118 11.24 2.93 -3.70
N ASP A 119 11.33 1.60 -3.64
CA ASP A 119 11.72 0.77 -4.78
C ASP A 119 10.76 0.93 -5.96
N ILE A 120 9.45 1.02 -5.68
CA ILE A 120 8.41 1.26 -6.70
C ILE A 120 8.56 2.66 -7.32
N CYS A 121 8.77 3.68 -6.49
CA CYS A 121 8.94 5.05 -6.98
C CYS A 121 10.21 5.18 -7.85
N GLU A 122 11.32 4.61 -7.41
CA GLU A 122 12.57 4.59 -8.19
C GLU A 122 12.41 3.83 -9.50
N GLY A 123 11.73 2.68 -9.48
CA GLY A 123 11.42 1.92 -10.69
C GLY A 123 10.54 2.71 -11.66
N THR A 124 9.57 3.45 -11.13
CA THR A 124 8.70 4.32 -11.93
C THR A 124 9.50 5.46 -12.58
N VAL A 125 10.37 6.13 -11.83
CA VAL A 125 11.24 7.19 -12.37
C VAL A 125 12.11 6.65 -13.50
N LYS A 126 12.80 5.52 -13.29
CA LYS A 126 13.63 4.89 -14.32
C LYS A 126 12.83 4.54 -15.59
N LEU A 127 11.59 4.06 -15.42
CA LEU A 127 10.73 3.79 -16.55
C LEU A 127 10.35 5.07 -17.30
N MET A 128 9.98 6.14 -16.59
CA MET A 128 9.66 7.43 -17.21
C MET A 128 10.84 8.01 -17.98
N GLU A 129 12.04 7.95 -17.42
CA GLU A 129 13.27 8.38 -18.12
C GLU A 129 13.50 7.58 -19.40
N LYS A 130 13.35 6.26 -19.33
CA LYS A 130 13.48 5.38 -20.51
C LYS A 130 12.46 5.69 -21.59
N MET A 131 11.23 6.03 -21.20
CA MET A 131 10.11 6.27 -22.12
C MET A 131 10.01 7.72 -22.61
N ARG A 132 10.88 8.62 -22.12
CA ARG A 132 10.80 10.05 -22.38
C ARG A 132 10.78 10.38 -23.88
N SER A 133 11.70 9.81 -24.67
CA SER A 133 11.78 10.06 -26.10
C SER A 133 10.53 9.61 -26.87
N VAL A 134 9.88 8.53 -26.38
CA VAL A 134 8.61 8.07 -26.94
C VAL A 134 7.47 9.03 -26.56
N ALA A 135 7.43 9.48 -25.30
CA ALA A 135 6.43 10.42 -24.85
C ALA A 135 6.51 11.76 -25.59
N GLU A 136 7.71 12.24 -25.89
CA GLU A 136 7.96 13.50 -26.63
C GLU A 136 7.37 13.47 -28.05
N THR A 137 7.16 12.31 -28.65
CA THR A 137 6.50 12.19 -29.98
C THR A 137 5.03 12.62 -29.96
N THR A 138 4.42 12.78 -28.81
CA THR A 138 3.03 13.23 -28.64
C THR A 138 2.91 14.74 -28.38
N ASN A 139 4.02 15.46 -28.31
CA ASN A 139 4.03 16.91 -28.17
C ASN A 139 3.68 17.58 -29.53
N PHE A 140 3.08 18.79 -29.46
CA PHE A 140 2.87 19.62 -30.64
C PHE A 140 4.18 20.18 -31.14
#